data_22704a3aba14f246c346591300024016
#
_entry.id   22704a3aba14f246c346591300024016
#
_cell.length_a   1.000
_cell.length_b   1.000
_cell.length_c   1.000
_cell.angle_alpha   90.00
_cell.angle_beta   90.00
_cell.angle_gamma   90.00
#
_symmetry.space_group_name_H-M   'P 1'
#
loop_
_entity.id
_entity.type
_entity.pdbx_description
1 polymer ?
#
loop_
_entity_poly.entity_id
_entity_poly.type
_entity_poly.pdbx_seq_one_letter_code
_entity_poly.pdbx_strand_id
1 'polypeptide(L)'
;EFRRVLFRSDPDIIMIGEIRDGDTAGIAVESAITGHLVVSTLHTNSAASTISRLADMGIENYLISDAVIGVIAQRLLRRVCPRCKRMVPADDLEKKELGIPEEKWGEEVLIPHIEPNEECLECGGAGDKGRIGIYEIMQMSPAPKRIIATGGTAEELEKEAIKEGMNTLVMSANKQVFKGITTLQEVHRVAYDN
;
A
#
# COMPACT_ATOMS: atom_id res chain seq x y z
N GLU A 1 -16.47 5.67 29.16
CA GLU A 1 -17.62 4.75 29.05
C GLU A 1 -17.41 3.67 27.96
N PHE A 2 -16.86 4.02 26.83
CA PHE A 2 -16.55 3.10 25.71
C PHE A 2 -15.59 1.95 26.11
N ARG A 3 -14.52 2.27 26.89
CA ARG A 3 -13.59 1.25 27.43
C ARG A 3 -14.31 0.21 28.30
N ARG A 4 -15.27 0.64 29.15
CA ARG A 4 -15.98 -0.27 30.07
C ARG A 4 -16.92 -1.25 29.35
N VAL A 5 -17.43 -0.86 28.17
CA VAL A 5 -18.32 -1.72 27.37
C VAL A 5 -17.51 -2.74 26.56
N LEU A 6 -16.40 -2.32 25.94
CA LEU A 6 -15.53 -3.19 25.18
C LEU A 6 -14.97 -4.35 26.02
N PHE A 7 -14.43 -4.05 27.21
CA PHE A 7 -13.82 -5.06 28.09
C PHE A 7 -14.83 -5.94 28.86
N ARG A 8 -16.11 -5.60 28.86
CA ARG A 8 -17.16 -6.44 29.47
C ARG A 8 -17.74 -7.48 28.51
N SER A 9 -17.66 -7.27 27.20
CA SER A 9 -18.16 -8.17 26.17
C SER A 9 -17.16 -9.23 25.76
N ASP A 10 -15.86 -9.08 26.14
CA ASP A 10 -14.73 -9.98 25.84
C ASP A 10 -14.72 -10.40 24.34
N PRO A 11 -14.64 -9.43 23.39
CA PRO A 11 -14.68 -9.73 21.96
C PRO A 11 -13.33 -10.28 21.49
N ASP A 12 -13.32 -11.30 20.65
CA ASP A 12 -12.09 -11.78 20.01
C ASP A 12 -11.50 -10.75 19.02
N ILE A 13 -12.35 -9.97 18.37
CA ILE A 13 -11.99 -9.01 17.33
C ILE A 13 -12.63 -7.64 17.62
N ILE A 14 -11.80 -6.60 17.58
CA ILE A 14 -12.21 -5.21 17.75
C ILE A 14 -11.96 -4.45 16.45
N MET A 15 -12.99 -3.83 15.89
CA MET A 15 -12.83 -2.93 14.74
C MET A 15 -12.97 -1.47 15.19
N ILE A 16 -11.93 -0.70 14.94
CA ILE A 16 -11.92 0.76 15.10
C ILE A 16 -11.95 1.34 13.69
N GLY A 17 -13.00 2.11 13.34
CA GLY A 17 -13.20 2.61 11.98
C GLY A 17 -11.97 3.34 11.44
N GLU A 18 -11.39 4.25 12.25
CA GLU A 18 -10.12 4.93 11.96
C GLU A 18 -9.46 5.44 13.24
N ILE A 19 -8.13 5.55 13.21
CA ILE A 19 -7.33 6.17 14.27
C ILE A 19 -6.87 7.54 13.78
N ARG A 20 -7.31 8.61 14.47
CA ARG A 20 -6.95 10.00 14.12
C ARG A 20 -6.11 10.69 15.20
N ASP A 21 -6.14 10.19 16.43
CA ASP A 21 -5.56 10.80 17.61
C ASP A 21 -4.90 9.77 18.54
N GLY A 22 -4.09 10.27 19.48
CA GLY A 22 -3.35 9.43 20.42
C GLY A 22 -4.23 8.66 21.40
N ASP A 23 -5.39 9.20 21.79
CA ASP A 23 -6.29 8.51 22.71
C ASP A 23 -6.87 7.24 22.06
N THR A 24 -7.33 7.37 20.82
CA THR A 24 -7.84 6.24 20.04
C THR A 24 -6.72 5.23 19.74
N ALA A 25 -5.52 5.70 19.38
CA ALA A 25 -4.35 4.86 19.16
C ALA A 25 -3.97 4.08 20.44
N GLY A 26 -3.97 4.74 21.59
CA GLY A 26 -3.70 4.12 22.89
C GLY A 26 -4.67 2.99 23.21
N ILE A 27 -5.98 3.22 23.01
CA ILE A 27 -7.01 2.18 23.22
C ILE A 27 -6.79 0.98 22.27
N ALA A 28 -6.46 1.24 21.00
CA ALA A 28 -6.20 0.20 20.01
C ALA A 28 -5.01 -0.68 20.43
N VAL A 29 -3.90 -0.04 20.82
CA VAL A 29 -2.66 -0.72 21.21
C VAL A 29 -2.85 -1.49 22.53
N GLU A 30 -3.46 -0.89 23.57
CA GLU A 30 -3.77 -1.58 24.82
C GLU A 30 -4.63 -2.83 24.59
N SER A 31 -5.65 -2.70 23.74
CA SER A 31 -6.53 -3.84 23.40
C SER A 31 -5.77 -4.95 22.67
N ALA A 32 -4.87 -4.60 21.74
CA ALA A 32 -4.05 -5.57 21.02
C ALA A 32 -3.09 -6.31 21.98
N ILE A 33 -2.42 -5.60 22.89
CA ILE A 33 -1.48 -6.19 23.87
C ILE A 33 -2.23 -7.12 24.85
N THR A 34 -3.49 -6.81 25.16
CA THR A 34 -4.32 -7.66 26.05
C THR A 34 -4.92 -8.87 25.35
N GLY A 35 -4.57 -9.11 24.08
CA GLY A 35 -4.89 -10.36 23.35
C GLY A 35 -6.01 -10.26 22.33
N HIS A 36 -6.58 -9.08 22.10
CA HIS A 36 -7.63 -8.88 21.09
C HIS A 36 -7.01 -8.67 19.71
N LEU A 37 -7.63 -9.19 18.66
CA LEU A 37 -7.29 -8.79 17.30
C LEU A 37 -7.94 -7.44 16.99
N VAL A 38 -7.13 -6.39 16.91
CA VAL A 38 -7.62 -5.05 16.58
C VAL A 38 -7.39 -4.76 15.08
N VAL A 39 -8.44 -4.36 14.39
CA VAL A 39 -8.41 -3.92 12.99
C VAL A 39 -8.80 -2.45 12.92
N SER A 40 -7.98 -1.64 12.27
CA SER A 40 -8.27 -0.21 12.12
C SER A 40 -7.72 0.34 10.81
N THR A 41 -8.08 1.59 10.48
CA THR A 41 -7.52 2.32 9.35
C THR A 41 -6.78 3.56 9.83
N LEU A 42 -5.73 3.93 9.12
CA LEU A 42 -4.99 5.19 9.25
C LEU A 42 -4.80 5.82 7.87
N HIS A 43 -4.74 7.14 7.82
CA HIS A 43 -4.42 7.87 6.59
C HIS A 43 -2.91 8.06 6.50
N THR A 44 -2.25 7.21 5.74
CA THR A 44 -0.80 7.22 5.50
C THR A 44 -0.48 6.85 4.05
N ASN A 45 0.70 7.22 3.58
CA ASN A 45 1.09 7.04 2.20
C ASN A 45 1.73 5.66 1.93
N SER A 46 2.30 5.02 2.95
CA SER A 46 2.93 3.70 2.87
C SER A 46 2.69 2.89 4.13
N ALA A 47 3.00 1.61 4.10
CA ALA A 47 2.93 0.76 5.29
C ALA A 47 3.95 1.19 6.35
N ALA A 48 5.17 1.53 5.96
CA ALA A 48 6.21 1.97 6.89
C ALA A 48 5.85 3.31 7.56
N SER A 49 5.28 4.27 6.82
CA SER A 49 4.86 5.56 7.38
C SER A 49 3.73 5.45 8.41
N THR A 50 2.98 4.35 8.40
CA THR A 50 1.97 4.07 9.43
C THR A 50 2.60 3.92 10.82
N ILE A 51 3.77 3.33 10.89
CA ILE A 51 4.51 3.16 12.16
C ILE A 51 4.94 4.51 12.71
N SER A 52 5.54 5.37 11.87
CA SER A 52 5.91 6.73 12.27
C SER A 52 4.68 7.52 12.71
N ARG A 53 3.56 7.37 12.03
CA ARG A 53 2.31 8.05 12.39
C ARG A 53 1.79 7.65 13.77
N LEU A 54 1.89 6.37 14.15
CA LEU A 54 1.54 5.93 15.51
C LEU A 54 2.48 6.51 16.56
N ALA A 55 3.78 6.57 16.28
CA ALA A 55 4.76 7.20 17.16
C ALA A 55 4.49 8.71 17.32
N ASP A 56 4.16 9.42 16.24
CA ASP A 56 3.77 10.85 16.26
C ASP A 56 2.50 11.11 17.12
N MET A 57 1.62 10.11 17.21
CA MET A 57 0.44 10.15 18.08
C MET A 57 0.78 9.89 19.56
N GLY A 58 2.06 9.70 19.90
CA GLY A 58 2.53 9.52 21.27
C GLY A 58 2.56 8.06 21.74
N ILE A 59 2.43 7.10 20.84
CA ILE A 59 2.57 5.69 21.20
C ILE A 59 4.05 5.31 21.25
N GLU A 60 4.47 4.74 22.36
CA GLU A 60 5.85 4.28 22.58
C GLU A 60 6.24 3.18 21.56
N ASN A 61 7.44 3.28 21.00
CA ASN A 61 7.92 2.37 19.95
C ASN A 61 7.85 0.88 20.34
N TYR A 62 8.16 0.55 21.59
CA TYR A 62 8.09 -0.84 22.06
C TYR A 62 6.65 -1.36 22.08
N LEU A 63 5.65 -0.51 22.40
CA LEU A 63 4.24 -0.88 22.34
C LEU A 63 3.78 -1.10 20.90
N ILE A 64 4.23 -0.24 19.97
CA ILE A 64 3.94 -0.42 18.53
C ILE A 64 4.50 -1.75 18.03
N SER A 65 5.77 -2.06 18.39
CA SER A 65 6.43 -3.29 17.95
C SER A 65 5.74 -4.55 18.47
N ASP A 66 5.14 -4.50 19.64
CA ASP A 66 4.44 -5.63 20.24
C ASP A 66 3.00 -5.78 19.73
N ALA A 67 2.29 -4.65 19.60
CA ALA A 67 0.88 -4.63 19.23
C ALA A 67 0.62 -4.83 17.73
N VAL A 68 1.46 -4.27 16.85
CA VAL A 68 1.23 -4.32 15.40
C VAL A 68 1.73 -5.65 14.83
N ILE A 69 0.84 -6.37 14.15
CA ILE A 69 1.15 -7.65 13.50
C ILE A 69 1.34 -7.52 11.99
N GLY A 70 0.82 -6.46 11.38
CA GLY A 70 0.98 -6.16 9.97
C GLY A 70 0.30 -4.87 9.58
N VAL A 71 0.74 -4.30 8.47
CA VAL A 71 0.15 -3.10 7.87
C VAL A 71 -0.11 -3.36 6.40
N ILE A 72 -1.28 -2.96 5.92
CA ILE A 72 -1.68 -3.06 4.53
C ILE A 72 -1.97 -1.66 4.01
N ALA A 73 -1.08 -1.13 3.15
CA ALA A 73 -1.38 0.06 2.38
C ALA A 73 -2.08 -0.33 1.07
N GLN A 74 -3.10 0.42 0.68
CA GLN A 74 -3.92 0.16 -0.50
C GLN A 74 -4.12 1.42 -1.31
N ARG A 75 -4.10 1.26 -2.65
CA ARG A 75 -4.52 2.28 -3.61
C ARG A 75 -5.35 1.63 -4.71
N LEU A 76 -6.14 2.45 -5.42
CA LEU A 76 -6.93 2.01 -6.55
C LEU A 76 -6.38 2.61 -7.85
N LEU A 77 -6.02 1.76 -8.80
CA LEU A 77 -5.65 2.14 -10.16
C LEU A 77 -6.86 2.00 -11.10
N ARG A 78 -7.00 2.90 -12.06
CA ARG A 78 -7.95 2.75 -13.15
C ARG A 78 -7.46 1.64 -14.09
N ARG A 79 -8.39 0.84 -14.58
CA ARG A 79 -8.10 -0.22 -15.55
C ARG A 79 -8.27 0.36 -16.95
N VAL A 80 -7.29 0.11 -17.81
CA VAL A 80 -7.39 0.50 -19.22
C VAL A 80 -8.58 -0.19 -19.88
N CYS A 81 -9.34 0.55 -20.67
CA CYS A 81 -10.48 0.01 -21.42
C CYS A 81 -9.97 -1.05 -22.44
N PRO A 82 -10.57 -2.25 -22.48
CA PRO A 82 -10.13 -3.30 -23.39
C PRO A 82 -10.17 -2.90 -24.87
N ARG A 83 -11.11 -2.02 -25.26
CA ARG A 83 -11.24 -1.55 -26.65
C ARG A 83 -10.29 -0.40 -26.99
N CYS A 84 -9.92 0.43 -26.00
CA CYS A 84 -9.02 1.55 -26.21
C CYS A 84 -7.56 1.20 -25.91
N LYS A 85 -7.33 -0.02 -25.39
CA LYS A 85 -6.01 -0.51 -25.06
C LYS A 85 -5.22 -0.86 -26.33
N ARG A 86 -4.00 -0.31 -26.43
CA ARG A 86 -3.00 -0.74 -27.40
C ARG A 86 -1.74 -1.17 -26.65
N MET A 87 -1.19 -2.31 -26.98
CA MET A 87 0.11 -2.75 -26.47
C MET A 87 1.20 -2.17 -27.36
N VAL A 88 2.13 -1.43 -26.78
CA VAL A 88 3.25 -0.78 -27.49
C VAL A 88 4.58 -1.15 -26.83
N PRO A 89 5.68 -1.19 -27.58
CA PRO A 89 7.00 -1.37 -27.00
C PRO A 89 7.33 -0.21 -26.04
N ALA A 90 7.74 -0.56 -24.83
CA ALA A 90 8.20 0.42 -23.85
C ALA A 90 9.54 1.03 -24.31
N ASP A 91 9.67 2.35 -24.19
CA ASP A 91 10.94 3.02 -24.38
C ASP A 91 11.90 2.81 -23.19
N ASP A 92 13.15 3.32 -23.29
CA ASP A 92 14.15 3.10 -22.26
C ASP A 92 13.81 3.81 -20.93
N LEU A 93 13.12 4.96 -20.98
CA LEU A 93 12.65 5.67 -19.79
C LEU A 93 11.55 4.86 -19.09
N GLU A 94 10.56 4.39 -19.84
CA GLU A 94 9.48 3.56 -19.33
C GLU A 94 10.00 2.24 -18.73
N LYS A 95 11.00 1.61 -19.38
CA LYS A 95 11.66 0.41 -18.84
C LYS A 95 12.33 0.68 -17.49
N LYS A 96 13.02 1.82 -17.37
CA LYS A 96 13.64 2.25 -16.12
C LYS A 96 12.62 2.46 -15.01
N GLU A 97 11.52 3.15 -15.30
CA GLU A 97 10.43 3.40 -14.35
C GLU A 97 9.72 2.12 -13.91
N LEU A 98 9.61 1.16 -14.81
CA LEU A 98 9.10 -0.17 -14.50
C LEU A 98 10.06 -1.03 -13.68
N GLY A 99 11.29 -0.55 -13.44
CA GLY A 99 12.29 -1.26 -12.68
C GLY A 99 12.96 -2.41 -13.46
N ILE A 100 12.96 -2.32 -14.79
CA ILE A 100 13.64 -3.32 -15.64
C ILE A 100 15.14 -3.03 -15.63
N PRO A 101 15.98 -4.03 -15.28
CA PRO A 101 17.45 -3.86 -15.30
C PRO A 101 17.97 -3.48 -16.70
N GLU A 102 18.99 -2.63 -16.75
CA GLU A 102 19.55 -2.13 -18.03
C GLU A 102 20.01 -3.24 -18.96
N GLU A 103 20.50 -4.36 -18.43
CA GLU A 103 20.93 -5.52 -19.22
C GLU A 103 19.79 -6.14 -20.04
N LYS A 104 18.54 -5.87 -19.68
CA LYS A 104 17.31 -6.36 -20.34
C LYS A 104 16.64 -5.31 -21.23
N TRP A 105 17.19 -4.11 -21.36
CA TRP A 105 16.56 -3.07 -22.21
C TRP A 105 16.56 -3.41 -23.70
N GLY A 106 17.46 -4.32 -24.15
CA GLY A 106 17.42 -4.86 -25.50
C GLY A 106 16.24 -5.80 -25.78
N GLU A 107 15.53 -6.26 -24.76
CA GLU A 107 14.34 -7.09 -24.92
C GLU A 107 13.10 -6.22 -25.19
N GLU A 108 12.22 -6.71 -26.09
CA GLU A 108 10.96 -6.03 -26.34
C GLU A 108 10.01 -6.26 -25.17
N VAL A 109 9.61 -5.18 -24.51
CA VAL A 109 8.62 -5.18 -23.41
C VAL A 109 7.41 -4.41 -23.86
N LEU A 110 6.26 -5.07 -23.98
CA LEU A 110 5.01 -4.43 -24.36
C LEU A 110 4.24 -3.94 -23.13
N ILE A 111 3.83 -2.68 -23.18
CA ILE A 111 3.01 -2.04 -22.14
C ILE A 111 1.73 -1.45 -22.74
N PRO A 112 0.66 -1.33 -21.92
CA PRO A 112 -0.59 -0.78 -22.40
C PRO A 112 -0.56 0.74 -22.45
N HIS A 113 -0.94 1.29 -23.59
CA HIS A 113 -1.28 2.68 -23.80
C HIS A 113 -2.78 2.81 -24.07
N ILE A 114 -3.33 4.00 -23.84
CA ILE A 114 -4.69 4.35 -24.21
C ILE A 114 -4.65 5.00 -25.60
N GLU A 115 -5.36 4.42 -26.56
CA GLU A 115 -5.67 5.06 -27.83
C GLU A 115 -7.05 5.72 -27.69
N PRO A 116 -7.12 7.06 -27.61
CA PRO A 116 -8.37 7.77 -27.37
C PRO A 116 -9.40 7.44 -28.45
N ASN A 117 -10.61 7.10 -28.05
CA ASN A 117 -11.73 6.88 -28.94
C ASN A 117 -13.01 7.43 -28.29
N GLU A 118 -13.41 8.62 -28.71
CA GLU A 118 -14.57 9.34 -28.18
C GLU A 118 -15.89 8.56 -28.36
N GLU A 119 -15.96 7.70 -29.39
CA GLU A 119 -17.14 6.88 -29.69
C GLU A 119 -17.08 5.50 -29.01
N CYS A 120 -16.13 5.25 -28.13
CA CYS A 120 -16.00 3.95 -27.48
C CYS A 120 -17.19 3.65 -26.57
N LEU A 121 -18.04 2.74 -26.97
CA LEU A 121 -19.23 2.33 -26.20
C LEU A 121 -18.90 1.66 -24.85
N GLU A 122 -17.66 1.17 -24.68
CA GLU A 122 -17.24 0.49 -23.44
C GLU A 122 -16.88 1.46 -22.33
N CYS A 123 -16.23 2.59 -22.65
CA CYS A 123 -15.74 3.56 -21.68
C CYS A 123 -16.31 4.97 -21.86
N GLY A 124 -17.14 5.20 -22.90
CA GLY A 124 -17.70 6.52 -23.20
C GLY A 124 -16.63 7.57 -23.52
N GLY A 125 -15.52 7.15 -24.16
CA GLY A 125 -14.40 8.03 -24.48
C GLY A 125 -13.35 8.20 -23.39
N ALA A 126 -13.59 7.71 -22.15
CA ALA A 126 -12.68 7.93 -21.02
C ALA A 126 -11.32 7.20 -21.12
N GLY A 127 -11.24 6.17 -21.97
CA GLY A 127 -10.03 5.35 -22.13
C GLY A 127 -9.79 4.35 -20.98
N ASP A 128 -10.51 4.48 -19.88
CA ASP A 128 -10.45 3.56 -18.74
C ASP A 128 -11.84 3.02 -18.36
N LYS A 129 -11.90 1.83 -17.73
CA LYS A 129 -13.14 1.19 -17.27
C LYS A 129 -12.91 0.36 -16.02
N GLY A 130 -13.46 0.83 -14.90
CA GLY A 130 -13.33 0.17 -13.61
C GLY A 130 -11.99 0.42 -12.94
N ARG A 131 -11.79 -0.19 -11.78
CA ARG A 131 -10.60 -0.03 -10.94
C ARG A 131 -10.06 -1.37 -10.46
N ILE A 132 -8.79 -1.40 -10.06
CA ILE A 132 -8.13 -2.55 -9.46
C ILE A 132 -7.36 -2.08 -8.23
N GLY A 133 -7.39 -2.86 -7.14
CA GLY A 133 -6.59 -2.61 -5.96
C GLY A 133 -5.14 -3.01 -6.17
N ILE A 134 -4.22 -2.17 -5.68
CA ILE A 134 -2.82 -2.50 -5.47
C ILE A 134 -2.53 -2.43 -3.98
N TYR A 135 -1.62 -3.26 -3.53
CA TYR A 135 -1.36 -3.46 -2.12
C TYR A 135 0.14 -3.47 -1.84
N GLU A 136 0.51 -2.86 -0.72
CA GLU A 136 1.78 -3.02 -0.05
C GLU A 136 1.48 -3.64 1.30
N ILE A 137 2.01 -4.84 1.55
CA ILE A 137 1.72 -5.62 2.75
C ILE A 137 3.01 -5.81 3.52
N MET A 138 3.12 -5.11 4.66
CA MET A 138 4.25 -5.20 5.56
C MET A 138 3.91 -6.10 6.74
N GLN A 139 4.59 -7.23 6.84
CA GLN A 139 4.45 -8.17 7.92
C GLN A 139 5.43 -7.82 9.06
N MET A 140 4.97 -7.90 10.30
CA MET A 140 5.81 -7.61 11.48
C MET A 140 6.59 -8.85 11.91
N SER A 141 7.61 -9.20 11.14
CA SER A 141 8.61 -10.19 11.50
C SER A 141 9.58 -9.68 12.59
N PRO A 142 10.46 -10.49 13.15
CA PRO A 142 11.41 -10.07 14.19
C PRO A 142 12.35 -8.92 13.77
N ALA A 143 12.71 -8.77 12.47
CA ALA A 143 13.63 -7.75 12.03
C ALA A 143 12.94 -6.35 11.96
N PRO A 144 11.80 -6.15 11.28
CA PRO A 144 10.98 -4.96 11.39
C PRO A 144 10.67 -4.55 12.84
N LYS A 145 10.27 -5.50 13.68
CA LYS A 145 9.98 -5.23 15.10
C LYS A 145 11.16 -4.62 15.86
N ARG A 146 12.38 -5.12 15.61
CA ARG A 146 13.60 -4.55 16.22
C ARG A 146 13.86 -3.11 15.75
N ILE A 147 13.69 -2.84 14.47
CA ILE A 147 13.86 -1.49 13.91
C ILE A 147 12.89 -0.53 14.60
N ILE A 148 11.61 -0.92 14.72
CA ILE A 148 10.60 -0.11 15.41
C ILE A 148 10.97 0.12 16.86
N ALA A 149 11.28 -0.94 17.61
CA ALA A 149 11.58 -0.85 19.04
C ALA A 149 12.78 0.06 19.35
N THR A 150 13.75 0.14 18.43
CA THR A 150 14.93 1.02 18.56
C THR A 150 14.73 2.44 18.02
N GLY A 151 13.53 2.78 17.52
CA GLY A 151 13.23 4.10 16.97
C GLY A 151 13.83 4.32 15.57
N GLY A 152 13.99 3.26 14.79
CA GLY A 152 14.47 3.34 13.42
C GLY A 152 13.50 4.09 12.51
N THR A 153 14.02 4.56 11.37
CA THR A 153 13.28 5.38 10.42
C THR A 153 12.32 4.54 9.55
N ALA A 154 11.29 5.19 8.99
CA ALA A 154 10.39 4.53 8.03
C ALA A 154 11.14 3.97 6.81
N GLU A 155 12.22 4.66 6.37
CA GLU A 155 13.05 4.21 5.25
C GLU A 155 13.84 2.93 5.58
N GLU A 156 14.39 2.82 6.80
CA GLU A 156 15.06 1.60 7.27
C GLU A 156 14.08 0.44 7.36
N LEU A 157 12.87 0.72 7.88
CA LEU A 157 11.81 -0.26 8.01
C LEU A 157 11.34 -0.76 6.64
N GLU A 158 11.14 0.14 5.68
CA GLU A 158 10.76 -0.21 4.31
C GLU A 158 11.82 -1.06 3.61
N LYS A 159 13.10 -0.67 3.71
CA LYS A 159 14.23 -1.42 3.14
C LYS A 159 14.29 -2.85 3.70
N GLU A 160 14.07 -3.02 4.99
CA GLU A 160 14.09 -4.34 5.61
C GLU A 160 12.88 -5.17 5.19
N ALA A 161 11.69 -4.57 5.16
CA ALA A 161 10.48 -5.25 4.69
C ALA A 161 10.60 -5.70 3.22
N ILE A 162 11.23 -4.90 2.35
CA ILE A 162 11.50 -5.27 0.95
C ILE A 162 12.43 -6.48 0.89
N LYS A 163 13.49 -6.54 1.70
CA LYS A 163 14.40 -7.71 1.76
C LYS A 163 13.66 -8.98 2.18
N GLU A 164 12.65 -8.86 3.04
CA GLU A 164 11.78 -9.95 3.46
C GLU A 164 10.66 -10.28 2.46
N GLY A 165 10.61 -9.60 1.31
CA GLY A 165 9.70 -9.91 0.21
C GLY A 165 8.48 -9.00 0.09
N MET A 166 8.40 -7.90 0.85
CA MET A 166 7.38 -6.89 0.65
C MET A 166 7.50 -6.29 -0.74
N ASN A 167 6.38 -6.15 -1.44
CA ASN A 167 6.30 -5.33 -2.65
C ASN A 167 5.73 -3.97 -2.27
N THR A 168 6.40 -2.89 -2.66
CA THR A 168 5.88 -1.54 -2.50
C THR A 168 4.65 -1.31 -3.38
N LEU A 169 3.89 -0.24 -3.12
CA LEU A 169 2.77 0.14 -3.98
C LEU A 169 3.19 0.32 -5.45
N VAL A 170 4.37 0.92 -5.70
CA VAL A 170 4.93 1.07 -7.06
C VAL A 170 5.22 -0.29 -7.69
N MET A 171 5.90 -1.20 -6.99
CA MET A 171 6.16 -2.55 -7.49
C MET A 171 4.87 -3.31 -7.79
N SER A 172 3.87 -3.16 -6.91
CA SER A 172 2.55 -3.77 -7.08
C SER A 172 1.81 -3.18 -8.30
N ALA A 173 1.92 -1.87 -8.52
CA ALA A 173 1.36 -1.17 -9.68
C ALA A 173 2.04 -1.60 -10.98
N ASN A 174 3.38 -1.65 -11.02
CA ASN A 174 4.16 -2.06 -12.18
C ASN A 174 3.80 -3.48 -12.62
N LYS A 175 3.53 -4.40 -11.69
CA LYS A 175 2.99 -5.73 -12.00
C LYS A 175 1.67 -5.68 -12.76
N GLN A 176 0.81 -4.66 -12.53
CA GLN A 176 -0.44 -4.51 -13.26
C GLN A 176 -0.22 -3.91 -14.66
N VAL A 177 0.83 -3.10 -14.85
CA VAL A 177 1.25 -2.63 -16.19
C VAL A 177 1.72 -3.82 -17.04
N PHE A 178 2.61 -4.67 -16.52
CA PHE A 178 3.06 -5.89 -17.22
C PHE A 178 1.91 -6.84 -17.57
N LYS A 179 0.85 -6.89 -16.77
CA LYS A 179 -0.37 -7.65 -17.07
C LYS A 179 -1.28 -6.97 -18.10
N GLY A 180 -0.93 -5.76 -18.56
CA GLY A 180 -1.76 -4.99 -19.48
C GLY A 180 -3.08 -4.49 -18.88
N ILE A 181 -3.15 -4.32 -17.55
CA ILE A 181 -4.38 -3.95 -16.82
C ILE A 181 -4.49 -2.44 -16.64
N THR A 182 -3.37 -1.76 -16.42
CA THR A 182 -3.28 -0.31 -16.21
C THR A 182 -2.12 0.28 -17.00
N THR A 183 -2.09 1.59 -17.19
CA THR A 183 -1.01 2.29 -17.89
C THR A 183 0.04 2.80 -16.91
N LEU A 184 1.25 3.07 -17.41
CA LEU A 184 2.31 3.68 -16.61
C LEU A 184 1.93 5.09 -16.14
N GLN A 185 1.20 5.86 -16.96
CA GLN A 185 0.66 7.17 -16.57
C GLN A 185 -0.25 7.09 -15.34
N GLU A 186 -1.08 6.05 -15.26
CA GLU A 186 -1.95 5.86 -14.09
C GLU A 186 -1.15 5.47 -12.84
N VAL A 187 -0.05 4.71 -13.00
CA VAL A 187 0.89 4.42 -11.90
C VAL A 187 1.48 5.70 -11.37
N HIS A 188 1.96 6.62 -12.25
CA HIS A 188 2.48 7.92 -11.84
C HIS A 188 1.47 8.71 -11.02
N ARG A 189 0.23 8.82 -11.53
CA ARG A 189 -0.84 9.56 -10.87
C ARG A 189 -1.14 9.06 -9.45
N VAL A 190 -1.04 7.75 -9.20
CA VAL A 190 -1.49 7.16 -7.93
C VAL A 190 -0.35 6.86 -6.97
N ALA A 191 0.84 6.55 -7.47
CA ALA A 191 1.98 6.12 -6.66
C ALA A 191 2.94 7.28 -6.33
N TYR A 192 2.94 8.35 -7.13
CA TYR A 192 3.83 9.50 -6.95
C TYR A 192 3.11 10.82 -6.63
N ASP A 193 1.78 10.93 -6.87
CA ASP A 193 0.99 12.08 -6.41
C ASP A 193 0.74 11.95 -4.89
N ASN A 194 1.57 12.65 -4.13
CA ASN A 194 1.43 12.86 -2.68
C ASN A 194 1.15 14.33 -2.40
#